data_8faeee3944a7161114302395b9dad820
#
_entry.id   8faeee3944a7161114302395b9dad820
#
_cell.length_a   1.000
_cell.length_b   1.000
_cell.length_c   1.000
_cell.angle_alpha   90.00
_cell.angle_beta   90.00
_cell.angle_gamma   90.00
#
_symmetry.space_group_name_H-M   'P 1'
#
loop_
_entity.id
_entity.type
_entity.pdbx_description
1 polymer ?
#
loop_
_entity_poly.entity_id
_entity_poly.type
_entity_poly.pdbx_seq_one_letter_code
_entity_poly.pdbx_strand_id
1 'polypeptide(L)'
;IAARPEVEESSWYGATNYRVDMGYQIQGTETVICGFDREFLDLYPSVEIKEGSFPEGTKDGVVLTETAADRLGIGVGDKVTLDTPEGEQLGFTVSGITGDTSSILQQGVYGMFTDREIYQEYFMKDTQELDGEFYVSFTPWCDIQEKIREIRDAYSLSDEQVGQNAMLLALMLQSSDPYIFQLYGTAAVLALLVVLAGVLMISGSLSSNIARRTGFFGMLRCLGAQKRQVVRFVRREALGWCVTAIPLGVLAGVLVTWALCALLRLVSDRFFGDMPAFGVSLPGIAAGAVIGLITVLLAA
;
A
#
# COMPACT_ATOMS: atom_id res chain seq x y z
N ILE A 1 18.20 17.46 -2.66
CA ILE A 1 17.09 16.67 -3.18
C ILE A 1 15.75 17.31 -2.76
N ALA A 2 15.54 17.57 -1.49
CA ALA A 2 14.30 18.17 -0.94
C ALA A 2 13.83 19.47 -1.62
N ALA A 3 14.72 20.27 -2.19
CA ALA A 3 14.37 21.53 -2.84
C ALA A 3 13.88 21.38 -4.30
N ARG A 4 13.74 20.16 -4.81
CA ARG A 4 13.25 19.92 -6.16
C ARG A 4 11.72 20.04 -6.21
N PRO A 5 11.14 20.69 -7.25
CA PRO A 5 9.70 20.94 -7.31
C PRO A 5 8.83 19.68 -7.47
N GLU A 6 9.41 18.57 -7.94
CA GLU A 6 8.76 17.28 -8.06
C GLU A 6 8.76 16.46 -6.77
N VAL A 7 9.52 16.85 -5.76
CA VAL A 7 9.56 16.22 -4.44
C VAL A 7 8.42 16.78 -3.61
N GLU A 8 7.53 15.91 -3.17
CA GLU A 8 6.40 16.27 -2.30
C GLU A 8 6.86 16.32 -0.85
N GLU A 9 7.52 15.25 -0.40
CA GLU A 9 8.06 15.13 0.94
C GLU A 9 9.39 14.39 0.91
N SER A 10 10.23 14.65 1.91
CA SER A 10 11.48 13.92 2.09
C SER A 10 11.87 13.91 3.56
N SER A 11 12.46 12.80 3.99
CA SER A 11 12.93 12.63 5.36
C SER A 11 14.19 11.79 5.40
N TRP A 12 15.05 12.11 6.36
CA TRP A 12 16.15 11.23 6.73
C TRP A 12 15.63 10.11 7.65
N TYR A 13 16.21 8.93 7.54
CA TYR A 13 15.89 7.76 8.35
C TYR A 13 17.16 6.97 8.65
N GLY A 14 17.33 6.54 9.87
CA GLY A 14 18.37 5.63 10.29
C GLY A 14 17.79 4.52 11.17
N ALA A 15 18.36 3.33 11.10
CA ALA A 15 17.95 2.20 11.93
C ALA A 15 19.17 1.46 12.47
N THR A 16 19.17 1.19 13.77
CA THR A 16 20.17 0.42 14.48
C THR A 16 19.53 -0.82 15.08
N ASN A 17 20.26 -1.93 15.13
CA ASN A 17 19.76 -3.20 15.64
C ASN A 17 18.60 -3.80 14.82
N TYR A 18 18.48 -3.43 13.53
CA TYR A 18 17.43 -3.92 12.65
C TYR A 18 17.92 -5.15 11.86
N ARG A 19 17.27 -6.29 12.07
CA ARG A 19 17.63 -7.60 11.47
C ARG A 19 19.02 -8.16 11.83
N VAL A 20 19.81 -7.43 12.59
CA VAL A 20 21.11 -7.84 13.10
C VAL A 20 21.16 -7.43 14.55
N ASP A 21 21.30 -8.39 15.47
CA ASP A 21 21.44 -8.11 16.89
C ASP A 21 22.82 -7.47 17.16
N MET A 22 22.79 -6.19 17.47
CA MET A 22 23.96 -5.39 17.83
C MET A 22 24.12 -5.25 19.35
N GLY A 23 23.23 -5.87 20.15
CA GLY A 23 23.30 -5.85 21.60
C GLY A 23 22.50 -4.74 22.29
N TYR A 24 21.71 -3.96 21.58
CA TYR A 24 20.81 -2.97 22.18
C TYR A 24 19.56 -3.63 22.74
N GLN A 25 19.29 -3.45 24.04
CA GLN A 25 18.21 -4.14 24.73
C GLN A 25 17.49 -3.24 25.73
N ILE A 26 16.19 -3.45 25.92
CA ILE A 26 15.43 -2.90 27.03
C ILE A 26 14.96 -4.06 27.90
N GLN A 27 15.42 -4.11 29.16
CA GLN A 27 15.13 -5.19 30.11
C GLN A 27 15.39 -6.60 29.53
N GLY A 28 16.49 -6.76 28.76
CA GLY A 28 16.89 -8.03 28.17
C GLY A 28 16.13 -8.43 26.90
N THR A 29 15.28 -7.57 26.37
CA THR A 29 14.62 -7.77 25.08
C THR A 29 15.32 -6.91 24.02
N GLU A 30 15.69 -7.56 22.92
CA GLU A 30 16.28 -6.88 21.76
C GLU A 30 15.38 -5.73 21.29
N THR A 31 15.99 -4.57 21.02
CA THR A 31 15.28 -3.34 20.71
C THR A 31 15.82 -2.74 19.43
N VAL A 32 14.96 -2.57 18.44
CA VAL A 32 15.25 -1.83 17.21
C VAL A 32 15.10 -0.35 17.49
N ILE A 33 16.13 0.43 17.14
CA ILE A 33 16.17 1.87 17.34
C ILE A 33 16.12 2.52 15.97
N CYS A 34 15.12 3.39 15.73
CA CYS A 34 15.01 4.15 14.51
C CYS A 34 15.04 5.66 14.84
N GLY A 35 15.82 6.39 14.06
CA GLY A 35 15.86 7.85 14.13
C GLY A 35 15.39 8.45 12.81
N PHE A 36 14.54 9.49 12.86
CA PHE A 36 14.06 10.13 11.66
C PHE A 36 13.54 11.55 11.93
N ASP A 37 13.39 12.33 10.86
CA ASP A 37 12.75 13.63 10.94
C ASP A 37 11.22 13.44 11.01
N ARG A 38 10.48 14.41 11.57
CA ARG A 38 9.02 14.30 11.76
C ARG A 38 8.25 14.01 10.46
N GLU A 39 8.73 14.54 9.34
CA GLU A 39 8.16 14.35 8.01
C GLU A 39 8.10 12.87 7.59
N PHE A 40 8.88 11.99 8.22
CA PHE A 40 8.83 10.55 7.99
C PHE A 40 7.47 9.94 8.36
N LEU A 41 6.78 10.51 9.34
CA LEU A 41 5.45 10.03 9.74
C LEU A 41 4.40 10.22 8.63
N ASP A 42 4.57 11.25 7.82
CA ASP A 42 3.70 11.51 6.67
C ASP A 42 4.07 10.59 5.48
N LEU A 43 5.37 10.26 5.33
CA LEU A 43 5.86 9.30 4.34
C LEU A 43 5.50 7.84 4.67
N TYR A 44 5.40 7.51 5.98
CA TYR A 44 5.17 6.15 6.45
C TYR A 44 4.00 6.07 7.45
N PRO A 45 2.74 6.14 6.97
CA PRO A 45 1.55 6.23 7.83
C PRO A 45 1.33 5.05 8.79
N SER A 46 2.04 3.92 8.59
CA SER A 46 1.98 2.79 9.53
C SER A 46 2.65 3.07 10.88
N VAL A 47 3.44 4.14 10.99
CA VAL A 47 4.00 4.64 12.25
C VAL A 47 3.11 5.77 12.78
N GLU A 48 1.84 5.45 13.09
CA GLU A 48 0.92 6.42 13.67
C GLU A 48 1.11 6.50 15.19
N ILE A 49 1.29 7.73 15.71
CA ILE A 49 1.39 7.95 17.16
C ILE A 49 -0.01 7.91 17.76
N LYS A 50 -0.27 6.91 18.59
CA LYS A 50 -1.55 6.69 19.25
C LYS A 50 -1.73 7.53 20.51
N GLU A 51 -0.65 7.72 21.27
CA GLU A 51 -0.63 8.47 22.52
C GLU A 51 0.61 9.36 22.59
N GLY A 52 0.46 10.54 23.18
CA GLY A 52 1.56 11.50 23.32
C GLY A 52 1.92 12.22 22.04
N SER A 53 3.20 12.45 21.80
CA SER A 53 3.71 13.17 20.63
C SER A 53 5.11 12.70 20.22
N PHE A 54 5.49 12.97 18.96
CA PHE A 54 6.85 12.75 18.49
C PHE A 54 7.84 13.67 19.24
N PRO A 55 9.05 13.18 19.61
CA PRO A 55 9.99 13.88 20.49
C PRO A 55 10.81 14.99 19.80
N GLU A 56 10.22 15.75 18.91
CA GLU A 56 10.87 16.82 18.14
C GLU A 56 11.54 17.84 19.07
N GLY A 57 12.85 18.06 18.86
CA GLY A 57 13.63 19.07 19.61
C GLY A 57 13.82 18.75 21.11
N THR A 58 13.54 17.52 21.54
CA THR A 58 13.85 17.06 22.91
C THR A 58 15.26 16.45 22.96
N LYS A 59 15.83 16.35 24.16
CA LYS A 59 17.18 15.77 24.32
C LYS A 59 17.16 14.29 24.68
N ASP A 60 16.04 13.79 25.19
CA ASP A 60 15.89 12.45 25.76
C ASP A 60 14.52 11.82 25.46
N GLY A 61 13.76 12.42 24.56
CA GLY A 61 12.43 11.91 24.21
C GLY A 61 12.49 10.72 23.27
N VAL A 62 11.65 9.71 23.52
CA VAL A 62 11.50 8.54 22.66
C VAL A 62 10.03 8.16 22.50
N VAL A 63 9.69 7.54 21.38
CA VAL A 63 8.41 6.89 21.15
C VAL A 63 8.64 5.38 21.20
N LEU A 64 7.80 4.67 21.94
CA LEU A 64 7.84 3.20 22.01
C LEU A 64 6.70 2.58 21.22
N THR A 65 6.90 1.38 20.72
CA THR A 65 5.81 0.55 20.21
C THR A 65 4.85 0.14 21.31
N GLU A 66 3.57 -0.05 20.99
CA GLU A 66 2.51 -0.46 21.92
C GLU A 66 2.87 -1.77 22.65
N THR A 67 3.37 -2.78 21.90
CA THR A 67 3.84 -4.02 22.53
C THR A 67 4.98 -3.80 23.52
N ALA A 68 5.90 -2.86 23.26
CA ALA A 68 6.98 -2.54 24.20
C ALA A 68 6.43 -1.85 25.45
N ALA A 69 5.59 -0.84 25.29
CA ALA A 69 4.96 -0.10 26.39
C ALA A 69 4.14 -1.02 27.30
N ASP A 70 3.30 -1.89 26.73
CA ASP A 70 2.46 -2.83 27.45
C ASP A 70 3.28 -3.85 28.24
N ARG A 71 4.31 -4.45 27.62
CA ARG A 71 5.14 -5.46 28.29
C ARG A 71 5.99 -4.88 29.40
N LEU A 72 6.46 -3.66 29.23
CA LEU A 72 7.23 -2.92 30.23
C LEU A 72 6.37 -2.31 31.33
N GLY A 73 5.04 -2.15 31.08
CA GLY A 73 4.11 -1.51 31.99
C GLY A 73 4.39 -0.02 32.16
N ILE A 74 4.84 0.67 31.11
CA ILE A 74 5.22 2.09 31.09
C ILE A 74 4.36 2.86 30.10
N GLY A 75 4.09 4.13 30.41
CA GLY A 75 3.29 5.04 29.60
C GLY A 75 4.03 6.33 29.25
N VAL A 76 3.32 7.24 28.61
CA VAL A 76 3.84 8.57 28.26
C VAL A 76 4.21 9.33 29.54
N GLY A 77 5.44 9.85 29.57
CA GLY A 77 6.04 10.56 30.71
C GLY A 77 6.93 9.67 31.60
N ASP A 78 6.88 8.36 31.47
CA ASP A 78 7.74 7.44 32.23
C ASP A 78 9.15 7.38 31.64
N LYS A 79 10.08 6.85 32.44
CA LYS A 79 11.46 6.66 32.01
C LYS A 79 11.69 5.23 31.54
N VAL A 80 12.44 5.10 30.47
CA VAL A 80 12.94 3.82 29.94
C VAL A 80 14.45 3.84 29.88
N THR A 81 15.08 2.71 30.17
CA THR A 81 16.53 2.53 30.11
C THR A 81 16.87 1.55 29.00
N LEU A 82 17.77 1.96 28.13
CA LEU A 82 18.32 1.17 27.05
C LEU A 82 19.73 0.70 27.45
N ASP A 83 19.95 -0.59 27.44
CA ASP A 83 21.28 -1.18 27.63
C ASP A 83 22.01 -1.19 26.27
N THR A 84 23.24 -0.70 26.23
CA THR A 84 24.08 -0.66 25.01
C THR A 84 25.02 -1.85 24.93
N PRO A 85 25.58 -2.16 23.75
CA PRO A 85 26.57 -3.23 23.58
C PRO A 85 27.81 -3.06 24.46
N GLU A 86 28.18 -1.82 24.77
CA GLU A 86 29.33 -1.47 25.61
C GLU A 86 29.05 -1.63 27.11
N GLY A 87 27.82 -1.98 27.49
CA GLY A 87 27.38 -2.12 28.88
C GLY A 87 27.00 -0.79 29.54
N GLU A 88 26.89 0.29 28.79
CA GLU A 88 26.35 1.55 29.28
C GLU A 88 24.83 1.53 29.31
N GLN A 89 24.22 2.33 30.17
CA GLN A 89 22.78 2.50 30.27
C GLN A 89 22.37 3.91 29.87
N LEU A 90 21.59 3.99 28.81
CA LEU A 90 21.04 5.27 28.34
C LEU A 90 19.61 5.42 28.85
N GLY A 91 19.34 6.55 29.51
CA GLY A 91 18.02 6.85 30.05
C GLY A 91 17.25 7.80 29.13
N PHE A 92 16.02 7.39 28.75
CA PHE A 92 15.13 8.20 27.91
C PHE A 92 13.77 8.40 28.60
N THR A 93 13.04 9.41 28.13
CA THR A 93 11.68 9.72 28.59
C THR A 93 10.69 9.36 27.48
N VAL A 94 9.68 8.56 27.76
CA VAL A 94 8.65 8.18 26.78
C VAL A 94 7.79 9.39 26.48
N SER A 95 7.90 9.93 25.27
CA SER A 95 7.11 11.07 24.78
C SER A 95 5.85 10.66 24.04
N GLY A 96 5.81 9.42 23.54
CA GLY A 96 4.66 8.90 22.82
C GLY A 96 4.68 7.38 22.68
N ILE A 97 3.55 6.83 22.30
CA ILE A 97 3.36 5.41 21.99
C ILE A 97 2.78 5.31 20.58
N THR A 98 3.38 4.46 19.75
CA THR A 98 2.93 4.18 18.38
C THR A 98 2.39 2.76 18.26
N GLY A 99 1.59 2.50 17.23
CA GLY A 99 1.23 1.15 16.85
C GLY A 99 2.45 0.31 16.48
N ASP A 100 2.31 -1.01 16.62
CA ASP A 100 3.35 -1.94 16.16
C ASP A 100 3.38 -1.99 14.63
N THR A 101 4.56 -1.97 14.06
CA THR A 101 4.75 -2.23 12.62
C THR A 101 4.94 -3.72 12.39
N SER A 102 4.46 -4.23 11.24
CA SER A 102 4.60 -5.65 10.90
C SER A 102 6.05 -6.14 10.95
N SER A 103 7.02 -5.30 10.58
CA SER A 103 8.44 -5.65 10.58
C SER A 103 8.99 -5.87 12.00
N ILE A 104 8.55 -5.08 12.97
CA ILE A 104 8.95 -5.21 14.39
C ILE A 104 8.23 -6.41 15.02
N LEU A 105 6.92 -6.57 14.78
CA LEU A 105 6.15 -7.71 15.24
C LEU A 105 6.70 -9.05 14.73
N GLN A 106 7.12 -9.12 13.48
CA GLN A 106 7.69 -10.34 12.89
C GLN A 106 8.98 -10.75 13.55
N GLN A 107 9.82 -9.82 13.97
CA GLN A 107 11.06 -10.09 14.68
C GLN A 107 10.84 -10.39 16.15
N GLY A 108 9.74 -9.97 16.74
CA GLY A 108 9.43 -10.17 18.16
C GLY A 108 10.27 -9.29 19.09
N VAL A 109 10.80 -8.20 18.58
CA VAL A 109 11.65 -7.22 19.26
C VAL A 109 10.82 -5.99 19.70
N TYR A 110 11.41 -5.14 20.53
CA TYR A 110 10.81 -3.83 20.83
C TYR A 110 11.20 -2.81 19.77
N GLY A 111 10.34 -1.83 19.52
CA GLY A 111 10.64 -0.67 18.68
C GLY A 111 10.76 0.58 19.53
N MET A 112 11.83 1.34 19.31
CA MET A 112 12.08 2.65 19.90
C MET A 112 12.38 3.65 18.80
N PHE A 113 11.60 4.72 18.72
CA PHE A 113 11.77 5.78 17.71
C PHE A 113 12.20 7.08 18.36
N THR A 114 13.15 7.74 17.73
CA THR A 114 13.74 8.98 18.24
C THR A 114 13.75 10.05 17.15
N ASP A 115 13.89 11.30 17.56
CA ASP A 115 14.26 12.37 16.64
C ASP A 115 15.65 12.11 16.06
N ARG A 116 15.91 12.59 14.85
CA ARG A 116 17.19 12.48 14.15
C ARG A 116 18.36 12.99 14.99
N GLU A 117 18.20 14.12 15.71
CA GLU A 117 19.27 14.69 16.53
C GLU A 117 19.70 13.73 17.64
N ILE A 118 18.74 13.13 18.35
CA ILE A 118 19.01 12.13 19.39
C ILE A 118 19.67 10.89 18.78
N TYR A 119 19.16 10.41 17.65
CA TYR A 119 19.73 9.24 16.99
C TYR A 119 21.19 9.48 16.58
N GLN A 120 21.50 10.62 15.98
CA GLN A 120 22.85 10.96 15.58
C GLN A 120 23.79 11.13 16.76
N GLU A 121 23.32 11.68 17.88
CA GLU A 121 24.13 11.88 19.09
C GLU A 121 24.50 10.56 19.76
N TYR A 122 23.59 9.59 19.86
CA TYR A 122 23.78 8.38 20.65
C TYR A 122 24.16 7.15 19.84
N PHE A 123 23.72 7.04 18.58
CA PHE A 123 23.81 5.81 17.80
C PHE A 123 24.69 5.90 16.54
N MET A 124 25.16 7.11 16.15
CA MET A 124 26.02 7.30 14.98
C MET A 124 27.47 7.67 15.32
N LYS A 125 27.90 7.55 16.57
CA LYS A 125 29.19 8.09 17.04
C LYS A 125 30.44 7.45 16.41
N ASP A 126 30.37 6.22 15.90
CA ASP A 126 31.53 5.45 15.45
C ASP A 126 31.51 5.00 13.99
N THR A 127 30.48 5.26 13.24
CA THR A 127 30.40 4.90 11.82
C THR A 127 30.92 6.04 10.95
N GLN A 128 32.05 5.81 10.25
CA GLN A 128 32.58 6.71 9.24
C GLN A 128 31.69 6.76 7.99
N GLU A 129 30.71 5.90 7.87
CA GLU A 129 29.67 5.88 6.85
C GLU A 129 28.38 6.43 7.47
N LEU A 130 27.76 7.35 6.77
CA LEU A 130 26.42 7.84 7.07
C LEU A 130 25.41 6.70 6.86
N ASP A 131 25.23 5.85 7.87
CA ASP A 131 24.26 4.75 7.88
C ASP A 131 22.83 5.31 7.99
N GLY A 132 22.45 6.12 7.04
CA GLY A 132 21.11 6.69 6.95
C GLY A 132 20.60 6.64 5.53
N GLU A 133 19.32 6.39 5.41
CA GLU A 133 18.58 6.43 4.16
C GLU A 133 17.86 7.76 4.03
N PHE A 134 17.80 8.30 2.82
CA PHE A 134 17.04 9.50 2.53
C PHE A 134 15.81 9.13 1.72
N TYR A 135 14.67 9.12 2.39
CA TYR A 135 13.38 8.82 1.78
C TYR A 135 12.84 10.04 1.04
N VAL A 136 12.27 9.79 -0.14
CA VAL A 136 11.71 10.84 -0.99
C VAL A 136 10.36 10.38 -1.54
N SER A 137 9.34 11.19 -1.36
CA SER A 137 8.04 11.06 -2.03
C SER A 137 7.96 12.04 -3.18
N PHE A 138 7.43 11.57 -4.30
CA PHE A 138 7.25 12.38 -5.50
C PHE A 138 5.78 12.73 -5.71
N THR A 139 5.53 13.87 -6.33
CA THR A 139 4.19 14.28 -6.72
C THR A 139 3.52 13.24 -7.64
N PRO A 140 2.19 13.00 -7.50
CA PRO A 140 1.50 11.86 -8.12
C PRO A 140 1.56 11.77 -9.65
N TRP A 141 1.88 12.84 -10.34
CA TRP A 141 1.80 12.94 -11.80
C TRP A 141 3.16 13.03 -12.51
N CYS A 142 4.26 12.87 -11.79
CA CYS A 142 5.58 12.85 -12.40
C CYS A 142 5.97 11.44 -12.89
N ASP A 143 6.88 11.36 -13.86
CA ASP A 143 7.57 10.12 -14.21
C ASP A 143 8.65 9.84 -13.17
N ILE A 144 8.30 9.00 -12.17
CA ILE A 144 9.17 8.71 -11.03
C ILE A 144 10.47 8.04 -11.50
N GLN A 145 10.41 7.19 -12.51
CA GLN A 145 11.60 6.50 -13.03
C GLN A 145 12.58 7.46 -13.71
N GLU A 146 12.07 8.47 -14.40
CA GLU A 146 12.91 9.54 -14.96
C GLU A 146 13.55 10.37 -13.86
N LYS A 147 12.80 10.73 -12.82
CA LYS A 147 13.30 11.53 -11.70
C LYS A 147 14.33 10.79 -10.85
N ILE A 148 14.14 9.50 -10.64
CA ILE A 148 15.16 8.65 -9.99
C ILE A 148 16.46 8.65 -10.80
N ARG A 149 16.38 8.50 -12.13
CA ARG A 149 17.58 8.56 -12.99
C ARG A 149 18.28 9.91 -12.92
N GLU A 150 17.54 11.02 -13.00
CA GLU A 150 18.07 12.37 -12.86
C GLU A 150 18.80 12.59 -11.52
N ILE A 151 18.21 12.12 -10.41
CA ILE A 151 18.81 12.22 -9.08
C ILE A 151 20.05 11.36 -9.01
N ARG A 152 20.00 10.12 -9.47
CA ARG A 152 21.14 9.21 -9.50
C ARG A 152 22.31 9.80 -10.27
N ASP A 153 22.06 10.34 -11.46
CA ASP A 153 23.08 10.93 -12.32
C ASP A 153 23.65 12.23 -11.71
N ALA A 154 22.79 13.07 -11.14
CA ALA A 154 23.20 14.34 -10.52
C ALA A 154 24.10 14.15 -9.29
N TYR A 155 23.89 13.08 -8.51
CA TYR A 155 24.66 12.79 -7.30
C TYR A 155 25.65 11.62 -7.49
N SER A 156 25.78 11.09 -8.71
CA SER A 156 26.66 9.95 -9.06
C SER A 156 26.44 8.73 -8.17
N LEU A 157 25.17 8.41 -7.86
CA LEU A 157 24.80 7.29 -7.02
C LEU A 157 24.85 5.97 -7.81
N SER A 158 25.32 4.91 -7.17
CA SER A 158 25.25 3.55 -7.73
C SER A 158 23.82 2.98 -7.64
N ASP A 159 23.55 1.92 -8.41
CA ASP A 159 22.24 1.24 -8.36
C ASP A 159 21.94 0.62 -6.98
N GLU A 160 22.97 0.25 -6.22
CA GLU A 160 22.88 -0.31 -4.88
C GLU A 160 22.51 0.75 -3.81
N GLN A 161 22.81 2.03 -4.09
CA GLN A 161 22.51 3.15 -3.19
C GLN A 161 21.11 3.73 -3.40
N VAL A 162 20.35 3.27 -4.39
CA VAL A 162 19.03 3.79 -4.72
C VAL A 162 17.98 2.69 -4.57
N GLY A 163 17.33 2.67 -3.41
CA GLY A 163 16.17 1.81 -3.16
C GLY A 163 14.90 2.38 -3.78
N GLN A 164 13.99 1.49 -4.18
CA GLN A 164 12.67 1.86 -4.70
C GLN A 164 11.60 1.04 -4.01
N ASN A 165 10.47 1.66 -3.68
CA ASN A 165 9.29 0.92 -3.25
C ASN A 165 8.63 0.26 -4.47
N ALA A 166 9.13 -0.93 -4.83
CA ALA A 166 8.68 -1.68 -6.01
C ALA A 166 7.16 -1.94 -6.01
N MET A 167 6.57 -2.18 -4.83
CA MET A 167 5.14 -2.44 -4.70
C MET A 167 4.31 -1.19 -4.99
N LEU A 168 4.70 -0.04 -4.42
CA LEU A 168 4.02 1.23 -4.69
C LEU A 168 4.13 1.61 -6.16
N LEU A 169 5.32 1.52 -6.73
CA LEU A 169 5.55 1.78 -8.17
C LEU A 169 4.75 0.82 -9.07
N ALA A 170 4.59 -0.45 -8.64
CA ALA A 170 3.74 -1.40 -9.32
C ALA A 170 2.27 -0.95 -9.32
N LEU A 171 1.75 -0.51 -8.17
CA LEU A 171 0.38 0.00 -8.09
C LEU A 171 0.15 1.24 -8.94
N MET A 172 1.19 2.07 -9.12
CA MET A 172 1.18 3.26 -9.96
C MET A 172 1.46 2.97 -11.44
N LEU A 173 1.71 1.72 -11.83
CA LEU A 173 2.14 1.29 -13.18
C LEU A 173 3.45 1.92 -13.63
N GLN A 174 4.32 2.29 -12.70
CA GLN A 174 5.62 2.93 -12.95
C GLN A 174 6.81 2.05 -12.53
N SER A 175 6.60 0.77 -12.24
CA SER A 175 7.68 -0.14 -11.88
C SER A 175 8.54 -0.49 -13.10
N SER A 176 9.86 -0.49 -12.93
CA SER A 176 10.82 -1.00 -13.91
C SER A 176 11.28 -2.44 -13.62
N ASP A 177 10.74 -3.07 -12.58
CA ASP A 177 11.12 -4.43 -12.17
C ASP A 177 10.56 -5.48 -13.15
N PRO A 178 11.41 -6.36 -13.73
CA PRO A 178 10.97 -7.42 -14.62
C PRO A 178 9.94 -8.39 -14.01
N TYR A 179 10.01 -8.66 -12.71
CA TYR A 179 9.01 -9.51 -12.02
C TYR A 179 7.63 -8.86 -11.98
N ILE A 180 7.59 -7.54 -11.81
CA ILE A 180 6.34 -6.79 -11.84
C ILE A 180 5.72 -6.80 -13.24
N PHE A 181 6.52 -6.72 -14.30
CA PHE A 181 6.02 -6.88 -15.67
C PHE A 181 5.42 -8.28 -15.92
N GLN A 182 6.02 -9.34 -15.38
CA GLN A 182 5.44 -10.69 -15.47
C GLN A 182 4.10 -10.76 -14.69
N LEU A 183 4.01 -10.10 -13.54
CA LEU A 183 2.78 -10.02 -12.75
C LEU A 183 1.67 -9.30 -13.54
N TYR A 184 2.00 -8.17 -14.18
CA TYR A 184 1.06 -7.46 -15.05
C TYR A 184 0.60 -8.34 -16.23
N GLY A 185 1.54 -9.04 -16.87
CA GLY A 185 1.22 -9.98 -17.95
C GLY A 185 0.27 -11.08 -17.51
N THR A 186 0.53 -11.67 -16.36
CA THR A 186 -0.35 -12.70 -15.77
C THR A 186 -1.73 -12.14 -15.43
N ALA A 187 -1.78 -10.96 -14.81
CA ALA A 187 -3.04 -10.29 -14.50
C ALA A 187 -3.85 -9.94 -15.76
N ALA A 188 -3.18 -9.49 -16.83
CA ALA A 188 -3.82 -9.19 -18.12
C ALA A 188 -4.42 -10.44 -18.77
N VAL A 189 -3.70 -11.58 -18.74
CA VAL A 189 -4.21 -12.86 -19.24
C VAL A 189 -5.44 -13.31 -18.46
N LEU A 190 -5.39 -13.23 -17.12
CA LEU A 190 -6.53 -13.57 -16.26
C LEU A 190 -7.72 -12.66 -16.54
N ALA A 191 -7.49 -11.35 -16.66
CA ALA A 191 -8.55 -10.38 -17.00
C ALA A 191 -9.17 -10.70 -18.37
N LEU A 192 -8.36 -11.03 -19.37
CA LEU A 192 -8.84 -11.44 -20.69
C LEU A 192 -9.71 -12.70 -20.62
N LEU A 193 -9.29 -13.72 -19.86
CA LEU A 193 -10.07 -14.94 -19.65
C LEU A 193 -11.42 -14.65 -18.96
N VAL A 194 -11.43 -13.78 -17.96
CA VAL A 194 -12.68 -13.37 -17.28
C VAL A 194 -13.61 -12.62 -18.24
N VAL A 195 -13.07 -11.69 -19.04
CA VAL A 195 -13.86 -10.98 -20.07
C VAL A 195 -14.43 -11.96 -21.09
N LEU A 196 -13.63 -12.90 -21.59
CA LEU A 196 -14.05 -13.91 -22.56
C LEU A 196 -15.18 -14.80 -22.00
N ALA A 197 -15.00 -15.29 -20.78
CA ALA A 197 -16.03 -16.06 -20.09
C ALA A 197 -17.32 -15.26 -19.90
N GLY A 198 -17.20 -13.99 -19.50
CA GLY A 198 -18.33 -13.07 -19.37
C GLY A 198 -19.06 -12.84 -20.68
N VAL A 199 -18.33 -12.60 -21.77
CA VAL A 199 -18.91 -12.44 -23.13
C VAL A 199 -19.70 -13.68 -23.54
N LEU A 200 -19.12 -14.88 -23.36
CA LEU A 200 -19.79 -16.13 -23.71
C LEU A 200 -21.06 -16.35 -22.87
N MET A 201 -20.99 -16.10 -21.57
CA MET A 201 -22.12 -16.26 -20.66
C MET A 201 -23.25 -15.27 -20.98
N ILE A 202 -22.94 -14.00 -21.20
CA ILE A 202 -23.90 -12.94 -21.51
C ILE A 202 -24.52 -13.23 -22.90
N SER A 203 -23.70 -13.54 -23.90
CA SER A 203 -24.15 -13.86 -25.25
C SER A 203 -25.09 -15.08 -25.26
N GLY A 204 -24.77 -16.15 -24.51
CA GLY A 204 -25.62 -17.30 -24.34
C GLY A 204 -26.97 -16.95 -23.69
N SER A 205 -26.96 -16.12 -22.66
CA SER A 205 -28.18 -15.67 -21.98
C SER A 205 -29.05 -14.79 -22.89
N LEU A 206 -28.43 -13.84 -23.62
CA LEU A 206 -29.15 -13.03 -24.59
C LEU A 206 -29.75 -13.84 -25.71
N SER A 207 -29.02 -14.82 -26.29
CA SER A 207 -29.49 -15.72 -27.34
C SER A 207 -30.68 -16.52 -26.86
N SER A 208 -30.63 -17.07 -25.64
CA SER A 208 -31.76 -17.81 -25.04
C SER A 208 -32.98 -16.89 -24.84
N ASN A 209 -32.80 -15.67 -24.39
CA ASN A 209 -33.89 -14.71 -24.21
C ASN A 209 -34.52 -14.30 -25.55
N ILE A 210 -33.70 -14.05 -26.58
CA ILE A 210 -34.17 -13.78 -27.95
C ILE A 210 -34.95 -14.97 -28.51
N ALA A 211 -34.45 -16.19 -28.32
CA ALA A 211 -35.14 -17.39 -28.77
C ALA A 211 -36.55 -17.55 -28.16
N ARG A 212 -36.70 -17.22 -26.87
CA ARG A 212 -38.02 -17.23 -26.19
C ARG A 212 -38.97 -16.14 -26.72
N ARG A 213 -38.45 -15.03 -27.26
CA ARG A 213 -39.23 -13.90 -27.77
C ARG A 213 -39.29 -13.85 -29.30
N THR A 214 -39.01 -14.97 -29.99
CA THR A 214 -38.98 -15.06 -31.47
C THR A 214 -40.28 -14.61 -32.11
N GLY A 215 -41.46 -14.97 -31.54
CA GLY A 215 -42.76 -14.51 -32.00
C GLY A 215 -42.94 -12.99 -31.96
N PHE A 216 -42.46 -12.31 -30.90
CA PHE A 216 -42.49 -10.86 -30.79
C PHE A 216 -41.61 -10.18 -31.85
N PHE A 217 -40.41 -10.66 -32.07
CA PHE A 217 -39.51 -10.13 -33.11
C PHE A 217 -40.02 -10.44 -34.51
N GLY A 218 -40.71 -11.58 -34.71
CA GLY A 218 -41.39 -11.91 -35.94
C GLY A 218 -42.50 -10.92 -36.27
N MET A 219 -43.38 -10.60 -35.32
CA MET A 219 -44.41 -9.57 -35.49
C MET A 219 -43.83 -8.19 -35.83
N LEU A 220 -42.77 -7.75 -35.13
CA LEU A 220 -42.11 -6.49 -35.44
C LEU A 220 -41.59 -6.44 -36.88
N ARG A 221 -41.06 -7.52 -37.42
CA ARG A 221 -40.60 -7.64 -38.79
C ARG A 221 -41.74 -7.62 -39.80
N CYS A 222 -42.85 -8.25 -39.46
CA CYS A 222 -44.08 -8.17 -40.31
C CYS A 222 -44.65 -6.77 -40.40
N LEU A 223 -44.46 -5.95 -39.34
CA LEU A 223 -44.81 -4.52 -39.32
C LEU A 223 -43.75 -3.61 -40.00
N GLY A 224 -42.72 -4.18 -40.64
CA GLY A 224 -41.73 -3.46 -41.43
C GLY A 224 -40.45 -3.06 -40.65
N ALA A 225 -40.23 -3.57 -39.44
CA ALA A 225 -39.02 -3.31 -38.69
C ALA A 225 -37.77 -3.90 -39.38
N GLN A 226 -36.77 -3.09 -39.61
CA GLN A 226 -35.48 -3.51 -40.16
C GLN A 226 -34.62 -4.29 -39.12
N LYS A 227 -33.79 -5.24 -39.60
CA LYS A 227 -32.86 -6.00 -38.77
C LYS A 227 -32.02 -5.11 -37.84
N ARG A 228 -31.54 -3.98 -38.34
CA ARG A 228 -30.74 -2.99 -37.54
C ARG A 228 -31.53 -2.38 -36.38
N GLN A 229 -32.82 -2.22 -36.51
CA GLN A 229 -33.70 -1.70 -35.45
C GLN A 229 -33.88 -2.70 -34.34
N VAL A 230 -34.06 -3.96 -34.68
CA VAL A 230 -34.19 -5.10 -33.73
C VAL A 230 -32.88 -5.24 -32.94
N VAL A 231 -31.71 -5.26 -33.61
CA VAL A 231 -30.42 -5.33 -32.95
C VAL A 231 -30.20 -4.13 -32.00
N ARG A 232 -30.56 -2.92 -32.44
CA ARG A 232 -30.46 -1.72 -31.60
C ARG A 232 -31.36 -1.80 -30.36
N PHE A 233 -32.53 -2.39 -30.49
CA PHE A 233 -33.45 -2.62 -29.39
C PHE A 233 -32.84 -3.57 -28.35
N VAL A 234 -32.30 -4.72 -28.80
CA VAL A 234 -31.64 -5.70 -27.92
C VAL A 234 -30.42 -5.09 -27.21
N ARG A 235 -29.60 -4.31 -27.93
CA ARG A 235 -28.46 -3.60 -27.32
C ARG A 235 -28.87 -2.59 -26.26
N ARG A 236 -29.95 -1.84 -26.49
CA ARG A 236 -30.48 -0.89 -25.49
C ARG A 236 -31.01 -1.63 -24.26
N GLU A 237 -31.67 -2.77 -24.45
CA GLU A 237 -32.13 -3.62 -23.34
C GLU A 237 -30.93 -4.15 -22.54
N ALA A 238 -29.90 -4.66 -23.21
CA ALA A 238 -28.67 -5.13 -22.57
C ALA A 238 -27.95 -4.01 -21.80
N LEU A 239 -27.82 -2.82 -22.38
CA LEU A 239 -27.25 -1.65 -21.70
C LEU A 239 -28.10 -1.18 -20.51
N GLY A 240 -29.43 -1.31 -20.60
CA GLY A 240 -30.31 -1.02 -19.46
C GLY A 240 -30.00 -1.90 -18.24
N TRP A 241 -29.70 -3.16 -18.46
CA TRP A 241 -29.28 -4.06 -17.39
C TRP A 241 -27.93 -3.72 -16.78
N CYS A 242 -27.02 -3.08 -17.54
CA CYS A 242 -25.71 -2.64 -17.02
C CYS A 242 -25.84 -1.61 -15.89
N VAL A 243 -26.88 -0.75 -15.95
CA VAL A 243 -27.10 0.30 -14.95
C VAL A 243 -27.31 -0.27 -13.55
N THR A 244 -27.86 -1.48 -13.45
CA THR A 244 -28.07 -2.18 -12.18
C THR A 244 -26.98 -3.23 -11.90
N ALA A 245 -26.56 -3.96 -12.93
CA ALA A 245 -25.62 -5.06 -12.78
C ALA A 245 -24.18 -4.58 -12.44
N ILE A 246 -23.71 -3.47 -13.05
CA ILE A 246 -22.38 -2.97 -12.79
C ILE A 246 -22.24 -2.45 -11.35
N PRO A 247 -23.12 -1.58 -10.82
CA PRO A 247 -23.03 -1.16 -9.42
C PRO A 247 -23.13 -2.31 -8.43
N LEU A 248 -24.01 -3.29 -8.68
CA LEU A 248 -24.12 -4.48 -7.83
C LEU A 248 -22.86 -5.35 -7.89
N GLY A 249 -22.26 -5.50 -9.06
CA GLY A 249 -21.00 -6.23 -9.24
C GLY A 249 -19.83 -5.53 -8.52
N VAL A 250 -19.75 -4.20 -8.64
CA VAL A 250 -18.73 -3.41 -7.91
C VAL A 250 -18.93 -3.53 -6.41
N LEU A 251 -20.17 -3.39 -5.91
CA LEU A 251 -20.45 -3.54 -4.48
C LEU A 251 -20.08 -4.93 -3.97
N ALA A 252 -20.46 -5.97 -4.70
CA ALA A 252 -20.10 -7.36 -4.36
C ALA A 252 -18.57 -7.55 -4.37
N GLY A 253 -17.86 -6.99 -5.36
CA GLY A 253 -16.41 -7.04 -5.44
C GLY A 253 -15.73 -6.38 -4.25
N VAL A 254 -16.18 -5.19 -3.86
CA VAL A 254 -15.67 -4.48 -2.66
C VAL A 254 -15.92 -5.31 -1.39
N LEU A 255 -17.12 -5.84 -1.21
CA LEU A 255 -17.45 -6.67 -0.04
C LEU A 255 -16.59 -7.94 0.04
N VAL A 256 -16.37 -8.61 -1.09
CA VAL A 256 -15.49 -9.79 -1.15
C VAL A 256 -14.05 -9.42 -0.82
N THR A 257 -13.55 -8.29 -1.32
CA THR A 257 -12.20 -7.81 -1.00
C THR A 257 -12.05 -7.52 0.49
N TRP A 258 -13.01 -6.83 1.11
CA TRP A 258 -13.01 -6.58 2.55
C TRP A 258 -13.07 -7.86 3.38
N ALA A 259 -13.92 -8.80 2.98
CA ALA A 259 -14.01 -10.11 3.65
C ALA A 259 -12.68 -10.89 3.53
N LEU A 260 -12.00 -10.82 2.39
CA LEU A 260 -10.72 -11.47 2.19
C LEU A 260 -9.62 -10.81 3.03
N CYS A 261 -9.55 -9.47 3.06
CA CYS A 261 -8.60 -8.74 3.92
C CYS A 261 -8.83 -9.05 5.40
N ALA A 262 -10.10 -9.07 5.85
CA ALA A 262 -10.44 -9.43 7.23
C ALA A 262 -10.04 -10.89 7.55
N LEU A 263 -10.24 -11.82 6.61
CA LEU A 263 -9.83 -13.21 6.77
C LEU A 263 -8.31 -13.35 6.87
N LEU A 264 -7.56 -12.66 6.02
CA LEU A 264 -6.09 -12.68 6.04
C LEU A 264 -5.54 -12.14 7.36
N ARG A 265 -6.09 -11.04 7.87
CA ARG A 265 -5.75 -10.50 9.20
C ARG A 265 -6.05 -11.50 10.30
N LEU A 266 -7.20 -12.17 10.27
CA LEU A 266 -7.58 -13.18 11.26
C LEU A 266 -6.63 -14.40 11.24
N VAL A 267 -6.10 -14.76 10.07
CA VAL A 267 -5.14 -15.87 9.92
C VAL A 267 -3.77 -15.49 10.48
N SER A 268 -3.30 -14.29 10.24
CA SER A 268 -2.04 -13.80 10.79
C SER A 268 -1.99 -12.27 10.80
N ASP A 269 -2.30 -11.70 11.94
CA ASP A 269 -2.18 -10.25 12.16
C ASP A 269 -0.71 -9.78 12.03
N ARG A 270 0.22 -10.66 12.42
CA ARG A 270 1.66 -10.42 12.31
C ARG A 270 2.16 -10.14 10.89
N PHE A 271 1.56 -10.77 9.86
CA PHE A 271 1.96 -10.61 8.45
C PHE A 271 1.05 -9.65 7.68
N PHE A 272 -0.20 -9.51 8.10
CA PHE A 272 -1.23 -8.78 7.37
C PHE A 272 -1.83 -7.62 8.17
N GLY A 273 -1.26 -7.29 9.34
CA GLY A 273 -1.73 -6.22 10.22
C GLY A 273 -1.81 -4.86 9.55
N ASP A 274 -0.82 -4.54 8.71
CA ASP A 274 -0.74 -3.26 7.98
C ASP A 274 -1.68 -3.17 6.76
N MET A 275 -2.41 -4.27 6.43
CA MET A 275 -3.39 -4.21 5.36
C MET A 275 -4.60 -3.35 5.75
N PRO A 276 -5.05 -2.41 4.89
CA PRO A 276 -6.22 -1.60 5.19
C PRO A 276 -7.46 -2.49 5.32
N ALA A 277 -8.17 -2.38 6.45
CA ALA A 277 -9.39 -3.16 6.69
C ALA A 277 -10.52 -2.78 5.71
N PHE A 278 -10.59 -1.52 5.31
CA PHE A 278 -11.67 -0.94 4.51
C PHE A 278 -11.17 -0.06 3.36
N GLY A 279 -10.06 -0.46 2.73
CA GLY A 279 -9.52 0.28 1.58
C GLY A 279 -10.44 0.17 0.36
N VAL A 280 -10.71 1.31 -0.31
CA VAL A 280 -11.45 1.37 -1.57
C VAL A 280 -10.58 2.05 -2.62
N SER A 281 -10.24 1.34 -3.69
CA SER A 281 -9.51 1.90 -4.82
C SER A 281 -10.48 2.46 -5.85
N LEU A 282 -10.61 3.80 -5.90
CA LEU A 282 -11.43 4.47 -6.94
C LEU A 282 -10.98 4.12 -8.37
N PRO A 283 -9.67 4.10 -8.70
CA PRO A 283 -9.21 3.65 -10.02
C PRO A 283 -9.59 2.20 -10.31
N GLY A 284 -9.50 1.30 -9.31
CA GLY A 284 -9.91 -0.10 -9.45
C GLY A 284 -11.40 -0.26 -9.73
N ILE A 285 -12.26 0.50 -9.04
CA ILE A 285 -13.70 0.54 -9.30
C ILE A 285 -13.99 1.03 -10.72
N ALA A 286 -13.34 2.12 -11.15
CA ALA A 286 -13.52 2.66 -12.49
C ALA A 286 -13.09 1.65 -13.57
N ALA A 287 -11.93 1.01 -13.39
CA ALA A 287 -11.45 -0.04 -14.30
C ALA A 287 -12.42 -1.23 -14.37
N GLY A 288 -12.91 -1.72 -13.23
CA GLY A 288 -13.91 -2.79 -13.18
C GLY A 288 -15.21 -2.44 -13.88
N ALA A 289 -15.71 -1.22 -13.70
CA ALA A 289 -16.91 -0.73 -14.39
C ALA A 289 -16.71 -0.64 -15.91
N VAL A 290 -15.56 -0.14 -16.36
CA VAL A 290 -15.22 -0.05 -17.79
C VAL A 290 -15.09 -1.45 -18.41
N ILE A 291 -14.40 -2.38 -17.75
CA ILE A 291 -14.28 -3.77 -18.21
C ILE A 291 -15.66 -4.42 -18.30
N GLY A 292 -16.52 -4.23 -17.30
CA GLY A 292 -17.89 -4.75 -17.29
C GLY A 292 -18.70 -4.20 -18.47
N LEU A 293 -18.62 -2.89 -18.74
CA LEU A 293 -19.31 -2.27 -19.87
C LEU A 293 -18.81 -2.80 -21.21
N ILE A 294 -17.49 -2.92 -21.39
CA ILE A 294 -16.87 -3.47 -22.61
C ILE A 294 -17.33 -4.91 -22.82
N THR A 295 -17.37 -5.72 -21.77
CA THR A 295 -17.80 -7.14 -21.83
C THR A 295 -19.24 -7.24 -22.34
N VAL A 296 -20.16 -6.40 -21.85
CA VAL A 296 -21.55 -6.40 -22.31
C VAL A 296 -21.68 -5.90 -23.75
N LEU A 297 -20.90 -4.86 -24.12
CA LEU A 297 -20.92 -4.33 -25.51
C LEU A 297 -20.39 -5.37 -26.52
N LEU A 298 -19.42 -6.19 -26.14
CA LEU A 298 -18.87 -7.25 -26.99
C LEU A 298 -19.85 -8.44 -27.08
N ALA A 299 -20.64 -8.70 -26.04
CA ALA A 299 -21.59 -9.80 -26.00
C ALA A 299 -22.92 -9.49 -26.73
N ALA A 300 -23.29 -8.22 -26.84
CA ALA A 300 -24.56 -7.73 -27.43
C ALA A 300 -24.42 -7.27 -28.88
#